data_809edf0e3bb75ef44131ee3c13e34686
#
_entry.id   809edf0e3bb75ef44131ee3c13e34686
#
_cell.length_a   1.000
_cell.length_b   1.000
_cell.length_c   1.000
_cell.angle_alpha   90.00
_cell.angle_beta   90.00
_cell.angle_gamma   90.00
#
_symmetry.space_group_name_H-M   'P 1'
#
loop_
_entity.id
_entity.type
_entity.pdbx_description
1 polymer ?
#
loop_
_entity_poly.entity_id
_entity_poly.type
_entity_poly.pdbx_seq_one_letter_code
_entity_poly.pdbx_strand_id
1 'polypeptide(L)'
;MSNILPTYPRSNLTFTHGRGSYLYDVNGGKYLDFGAGIAVNSLGYSHPYLNQKLKEQSEKLWHVSNVYQIPEQEKLAERLCKISFADYVFFCNSGTESIEAAIKIARRYFYISEGSKTKNKIISFTGSFHGRTLGALAAGGPSKLEGFNTPMEGFINVPFGNHKKLNEAIDENIAAILIEPIQGEGGVTEVPPVCLEGLRKICDEKNILLIFDEVQCGIARTGKMFAHQWTNITPDIMTIAKALGNGFPIGACLTTKKIGDVMGHGTHGSTFGGNPLACMVGNSVLDILDEKFLNNLETIAAKFKNQILEVINDYPEIIEGIRGKGLMLGLKCKVENTKFVEIARINKLLTIKASDNVVRLLPPLNISDEDCIEAIKKIRASCKQLN
;
A
#
# COMPACT_ATOMS: atom_id res chain seq x y z
N MET A 1 -27.03 19.39 4.30
CA MET A 1 -26.28 18.95 3.10
C MET A 1 -24.79 19.00 3.44
N SER A 2 -23.98 18.06 2.95
CA SER A 2 -22.51 18.10 3.12
C SER A 2 -21.90 19.02 2.05
N ASN A 3 -20.96 19.86 2.45
CA ASN A 3 -20.16 20.69 1.53
C ASN A 3 -18.96 19.93 0.93
N ILE A 4 -18.83 18.63 1.25
CA ILE A 4 -17.75 17.78 0.75
C ILE A 4 -18.21 17.11 -0.53
N LEU A 5 -17.36 17.13 -1.58
CA LEU A 5 -17.64 16.49 -2.86
C LEU A 5 -18.06 15.02 -2.64
N PRO A 6 -19.11 14.52 -3.32
CA PRO A 6 -19.69 13.21 -3.12
C PRO A 6 -18.86 12.09 -3.81
N THR A 7 -17.55 12.12 -3.65
CA THR A 7 -16.61 11.15 -4.27
C THR A 7 -16.53 9.82 -3.51
N TYR A 8 -17.10 9.75 -2.30
CA TYR A 8 -17.09 8.56 -1.46
C TYR A 8 -18.50 8.12 -1.07
N PRO A 9 -18.84 6.83 -1.20
CA PRO A 9 -20.08 6.26 -0.66
C PRO A 9 -19.96 6.11 0.86
N ARG A 10 -20.27 7.20 1.60
CA ARG A 10 -20.10 7.22 3.06
C ARG A 10 -21.15 6.39 3.75
N SER A 11 -20.74 5.63 4.78
CA SER A 11 -21.67 5.03 5.74
C SER A 11 -22.21 6.09 6.69
N ASN A 12 -23.33 5.79 7.36
CA ASN A 12 -23.94 6.66 8.39
C ASN A 12 -23.22 6.56 9.76
N LEU A 13 -21.94 6.12 9.77
CA LEU A 13 -21.14 6.05 10.98
C LEU A 13 -20.29 7.31 11.12
N THR A 14 -20.28 7.87 12.32
CA THR A 14 -19.40 8.98 12.70
C THR A 14 -18.56 8.54 13.88
N PHE A 15 -17.25 8.42 13.68
CA PHE A 15 -16.31 8.06 14.75
C PHE A 15 -15.71 9.30 15.39
N THR A 16 -15.57 9.29 16.72
CA THR A 16 -15.02 10.38 17.51
C THR A 16 -13.57 10.14 17.93
N HIS A 17 -13.23 8.89 18.20
CA HIS A 17 -11.88 8.49 18.61
C HIS A 17 -11.63 7.03 18.29
N GLY A 18 -10.35 6.62 18.40
CA GLY A 18 -9.92 5.25 18.27
C GLY A 18 -8.85 4.89 19.29
N ARG A 19 -8.78 3.61 19.66
CA ARG A 19 -7.74 3.07 20.55
C ARG A 19 -7.39 1.65 20.16
N GLY A 20 -6.10 1.38 19.90
CA GLY A 20 -5.65 0.07 19.41
C GLY A 20 -6.39 -0.31 18.12
N SER A 21 -7.00 -1.47 18.07
CA SER A 21 -7.75 -1.97 16.92
C SER A 21 -9.20 -1.46 16.85
N TYR A 22 -9.62 -0.53 17.71
CA TYR A 22 -11.02 -0.15 17.85
C TYR A 22 -11.28 1.31 17.50
N LEU A 23 -12.44 1.55 16.86
CA LEU A 23 -13.05 2.85 16.67
C LEU A 23 -14.32 2.96 17.50
N TYR A 24 -14.62 4.17 17.98
CA TYR A 24 -15.79 4.48 18.79
C TYR A 24 -16.64 5.56 18.11
N ASP A 25 -17.92 5.25 17.90
CA ASP A 25 -18.86 6.18 17.28
C ASP A 25 -19.40 7.22 18.26
N VAL A 26 -20.13 8.21 17.74
CA VAL A 26 -20.76 9.31 18.53
C VAL A 26 -21.77 8.81 19.58
N ASN A 27 -22.27 7.60 19.45
CA ASN A 27 -23.24 6.97 20.37
C ASN A 27 -22.56 6.00 21.35
N GLY A 28 -21.22 5.94 21.38
CA GLY A 28 -20.45 5.02 22.22
C GLY A 28 -20.34 3.61 21.67
N GLY A 29 -20.79 3.35 20.44
CA GLY A 29 -20.65 2.06 19.78
C GLY A 29 -19.17 1.75 19.51
N LYS A 30 -18.70 0.57 19.95
CA LYS A 30 -17.32 0.08 19.76
C LYS A 30 -17.27 -0.84 18.54
N TYR A 31 -16.38 -0.54 17.61
CA TYR A 31 -16.16 -1.29 16.37
C TYR A 31 -14.72 -1.79 16.29
N LEU A 32 -14.55 -3.09 16.06
CA LEU A 32 -13.25 -3.66 15.71
C LEU A 32 -12.94 -3.30 14.25
N ASP A 33 -11.83 -2.60 14.01
CA ASP A 33 -11.51 -2.08 12.67
C ASP A 33 -10.43 -2.92 11.97
N PHE A 34 -10.90 -3.73 11.04
CA PHE A 34 -10.04 -4.49 10.12
C PHE A 34 -9.94 -3.85 8.74
N GLY A 35 -10.30 -2.58 8.63
CA GLY A 35 -9.98 -1.71 7.49
C GLY A 35 -8.74 -0.87 7.73
N ALA A 36 -8.50 -0.48 8.99
CA ALA A 36 -7.36 0.33 9.45
C ALA A 36 -7.06 1.53 8.53
N GLY A 37 -8.11 2.24 8.06
CA GLY A 37 -7.95 3.34 7.11
C GLY A 37 -7.43 2.89 5.73
N ILE A 38 -7.71 1.66 5.32
CA ILE A 38 -7.19 0.96 4.14
C ILE A 38 -5.68 0.69 4.28
N ALA A 39 -5.33 -0.10 5.31
CA ALA A 39 -3.96 -0.49 5.67
C ALA A 39 -3.04 0.69 6.06
N VAL A 40 -3.61 1.79 6.55
CA VAL A 40 -2.86 3.00 6.96
C VAL A 40 -2.47 2.92 8.43
N ASN A 41 -3.45 2.69 9.33
CA ASN A 41 -3.23 2.67 10.78
C ASN A 41 -2.61 1.34 11.22
N SER A 42 -1.37 1.10 10.80
CA SER A 42 -0.67 -0.17 10.96
C SER A 42 -0.34 -0.53 12.40
N LEU A 43 -0.21 0.45 13.28
CA LEU A 43 0.02 0.27 14.73
C LEU A 43 -1.25 0.60 15.54
N GLY A 44 -2.41 0.62 14.88
CA GLY A 44 -3.67 0.96 15.49
C GLY A 44 -3.83 2.45 15.79
N TYR A 45 -4.94 2.77 16.45
CA TYR A 45 -5.32 4.13 16.79
C TYR A 45 -4.70 4.59 18.10
N SER A 46 -4.34 5.87 18.17
CA SER A 46 -3.83 6.53 19.37
C SER A 46 -2.66 5.79 20.04
N HIS A 47 -1.71 5.30 19.23
CA HIS A 47 -0.56 4.59 19.75
C HIS A 47 0.26 5.49 20.69
N PRO A 48 0.47 5.11 21.97
CA PRO A 48 1.04 6.02 22.97
C PRO A 48 2.41 6.59 22.59
N TYR A 49 3.30 5.75 22.09
CA TYR A 49 4.65 6.17 21.67
C TYR A 49 4.60 7.15 20.50
N LEU A 50 3.77 6.88 19.47
CA LEU A 50 3.63 7.79 18.31
C LEU A 50 3.05 9.13 18.75
N ASN A 51 2.01 9.12 19.61
CA ASN A 51 1.41 10.35 20.14
C ASN A 51 2.41 11.18 20.92
N GLN A 52 3.24 10.53 21.75
CA GLN A 52 4.30 11.21 22.50
C GLN A 52 5.32 11.85 21.55
N LYS A 53 5.82 11.10 20.56
CA LYS A 53 6.82 11.59 19.60
C LYS A 53 6.28 12.73 18.73
N LEU A 54 5.03 12.61 18.29
CA LEU A 54 4.36 13.68 17.53
C LEU A 54 4.23 14.95 18.38
N LYS A 55 3.86 14.83 19.67
CA LYS A 55 3.78 15.95 20.59
C LYS A 55 5.15 16.62 20.76
N GLU A 56 6.19 15.84 21.07
CA GLU A 56 7.57 16.34 21.21
C GLU A 56 8.05 17.11 19.96
N GLN A 57 7.72 16.62 18.75
CA GLN A 57 8.10 17.29 17.50
C GLN A 57 7.22 18.51 17.22
N SER A 58 5.94 18.47 17.59
CA SER A 58 5.01 19.58 17.35
C SER A 58 5.37 20.85 18.14
N GLU A 59 6.10 20.70 19.23
CA GLU A 59 6.65 21.81 20.05
C GLU A 59 7.94 22.44 19.45
N LYS A 60 8.50 21.83 18.37
CA LYS A 60 9.71 22.29 17.68
C LYS A 60 9.34 22.89 16.32
N LEU A 61 9.41 22.05 15.29
CA LEU A 61 9.15 22.44 13.89
C LEU A 61 8.11 21.53 13.27
N TRP A 62 7.06 22.13 12.69
CA TRP A 62 6.09 21.42 11.88
C TRP A 62 6.57 21.27 10.44
N HIS A 63 7.11 22.36 9.91
CA HIS A 63 7.54 22.44 8.53
C HIS A 63 8.71 23.42 8.40
N VAL A 64 9.63 23.08 7.52
CA VAL A 64 10.64 23.95 6.96
C VAL A 64 10.90 23.53 5.51
N SER A 65 11.27 24.47 4.64
CA SER A 65 11.50 24.15 3.24
C SER A 65 12.64 23.14 3.06
N ASN A 66 12.48 22.26 2.07
CA ASN A 66 13.52 21.30 1.62
C ASN A 66 14.80 21.96 1.05
N VAL A 67 14.87 23.28 1.03
CA VAL A 67 16.14 24.01 0.75
C VAL A 67 17.08 24.02 1.96
N TYR A 68 16.59 23.59 3.12
CA TYR A 68 17.38 23.42 4.35
C TYR A 68 17.50 21.94 4.71
N GLN A 69 18.51 21.61 5.51
CA GLN A 69 18.66 20.27 6.05
C GLN A 69 17.61 20.02 7.16
N ILE A 70 16.99 18.85 7.15
CA ILE A 70 15.98 18.42 8.11
C ILE A 70 16.48 17.13 8.78
N PRO A 71 16.95 17.17 10.03
CA PRO A 71 17.56 16.02 10.69
C PRO A 71 16.65 14.78 10.75
N GLU A 72 15.35 14.98 10.98
CA GLU A 72 14.36 13.90 11.02
C GLU A 72 14.20 13.21 9.65
N GLN A 73 14.32 13.99 8.56
CA GLN A 73 14.25 13.51 7.19
C GLN A 73 15.49 12.69 6.84
N GLU A 74 16.69 13.22 7.13
CA GLU A 74 17.95 12.52 6.90
C GLU A 74 17.99 11.20 7.66
N LYS A 75 17.59 11.20 8.94
CA LYS A 75 17.51 9.99 9.75
C LYS A 75 16.55 8.97 9.15
N LEU A 76 15.37 9.38 8.68
CA LEU A 76 14.40 8.47 8.09
C LEU A 76 14.92 7.90 6.77
N ALA A 77 15.56 8.73 5.92
CA ALA A 77 16.18 8.30 4.67
C ALA A 77 17.27 7.25 4.92
N GLU A 78 18.21 7.53 5.84
CA GLU A 78 19.26 6.59 6.22
C GLU A 78 18.70 5.24 6.67
N ARG A 79 17.67 5.26 7.51
CA ARG A 79 17.02 4.03 8.01
C ARG A 79 16.33 3.24 6.90
N LEU A 80 15.60 3.91 6.01
CA LEU A 80 14.93 3.26 4.88
C LEU A 80 15.94 2.65 3.91
N CYS A 81 17.04 3.34 3.61
CA CYS A 81 18.13 2.78 2.81
C CYS A 81 18.76 1.56 3.48
N LYS A 82 19.01 1.62 4.80
CA LYS A 82 19.64 0.51 5.54
C LYS A 82 18.81 -0.77 5.57
N ILE A 83 17.48 -0.67 5.54
CA ILE A 83 16.56 -1.83 5.60
C ILE A 83 16.03 -2.28 4.22
N SER A 84 16.46 -1.59 3.14
CA SER A 84 16.04 -1.88 1.77
C SER A 84 17.24 -2.03 0.83
N PHE A 85 16.99 -2.07 -0.48
CA PHE A 85 18.00 -2.07 -1.54
C PHE A 85 18.46 -0.67 -1.95
N ALA A 86 17.78 0.37 -1.45
CA ALA A 86 17.90 1.72 -1.96
C ALA A 86 19.11 2.47 -1.38
N ASP A 87 19.62 3.42 -2.17
CA ASP A 87 20.63 4.38 -1.75
C ASP A 87 20.03 5.79 -1.58
N TYR A 88 18.88 6.06 -2.22
CA TYR A 88 18.19 7.36 -2.19
C TYR A 88 16.71 7.21 -1.87
N VAL A 89 16.19 8.22 -1.17
CA VAL A 89 14.77 8.37 -0.84
C VAL A 89 14.29 9.76 -1.23
N PHE A 90 13.19 9.84 -1.98
CA PHE A 90 12.44 11.07 -2.17
C PHE A 90 11.17 11.00 -1.32
N PHE A 91 10.97 11.96 -0.41
CA PHE A 91 9.79 12.05 0.43
C PHE A 91 8.68 12.90 -0.20
N CYS A 92 7.45 12.45 -0.02
CA CYS A 92 6.22 13.12 -0.44
C CYS A 92 5.13 12.91 0.62
N ASN A 93 3.85 13.23 0.31
CA ASN A 93 2.77 13.21 1.29
C ASN A 93 1.80 12.03 1.10
N SER A 94 1.89 11.32 0.01
CA SER A 94 0.95 10.26 -0.36
C SER A 94 1.56 9.21 -1.28
N GLY A 95 0.89 8.04 -1.37
CA GLY A 95 1.31 6.99 -2.30
C GLY A 95 1.21 7.43 -3.77
N THR A 96 0.20 8.23 -4.13
CA THR A 96 0.09 8.71 -5.52
C THR A 96 1.25 9.63 -5.91
N GLU A 97 1.72 10.49 -4.98
CA GLU A 97 2.91 11.34 -5.23
C GLU A 97 4.19 10.50 -5.34
N SER A 98 4.31 9.41 -4.56
CA SER A 98 5.46 8.50 -4.69
C SER A 98 5.47 7.77 -6.04
N ILE A 99 4.30 7.42 -6.58
CA ILE A 99 4.14 6.85 -7.93
C ILE A 99 4.51 7.88 -9.01
N GLU A 100 4.07 9.14 -8.88
CA GLU A 100 4.48 10.21 -9.81
C GLU A 100 5.99 10.40 -9.83
N ALA A 101 6.64 10.34 -8.66
CA ALA A 101 8.10 10.38 -8.57
C ALA A 101 8.74 9.19 -9.29
N ALA A 102 8.24 7.96 -9.06
CA ALA A 102 8.76 6.75 -9.70
C ALA A 102 8.65 6.80 -11.24
N ILE A 103 7.49 7.25 -11.76
CA ILE A 103 7.26 7.45 -13.20
C ILE A 103 8.27 8.44 -13.76
N LYS A 104 8.48 9.58 -13.10
CA LYS A 104 9.42 10.64 -13.54
C LYS A 104 10.85 10.15 -13.50
N ILE A 105 11.28 9.44 -12.45
CA ILE A 105 12.60 8.86 -12.32
C ILE A 105 12.86 7.87 -13.47
N ALA A 106 11.94 6.95 -13.73
CA ALA A 106 12.09 5.94 -14.77
C ALA A 106 12.24 6.56 -16.17
N ARG A 107 11.37 7.53 -16.50
CA ARG A 107 11.45 8.24 -17.79
C ARG A 107 12.74 9.04 -17.94
N ARG A 108 13.13 9.76 -16.88
CA ARG A 108 14.32 10.58 -16.89
C ARG A 108 15.60 9.77 -16.94
N TYR A 109 15.62 8.57 -16.34
CA TYR A 109 16.77 7.69 -16.36
C TYR A 109 17.22 7.41 -17.79
N PHE A 110 16.33 6.97 -18.67
CA PHE A 110 16.70 6.69 -20.06
C PHE A 110 16.97 7.95 -20.90
N TYR A 111 16.30 9.04 -20.59
CA TYR A 111 16.61 10.32 -21.24
C TYR A 111 18.03 10.81 -20.96
N ILE A 112 18.50 10.66 -19.72
CA ILE A 112 19.83 11.15 -19.32
C ILE A 112 20.92 10.12 -19.65
N SER A 113 20.72 8.84 -19.30
CA SER A 113 21.77 7.82 -19.41
C SER A 113 21.97 7.29 -20.83
N GLU A 114 20.93 7.30 -21.67
CA GLU A 114 20.95 6.78 -23.03
C GLU A 114 20.69 7.84 -24.11
N GLY A 115 20.36 9.07 -23.74
CA GLY A 115 19.94 10.10 -24.67
C GLY A 115 18.59 9.79 -25.34
N SER A 116 17.85 8.81 -24.86
CA SER A 116 16.61 8.33 -25.49
C SER A 116 15.45 9.28 -25.23
N LYS A 117 14.81 9.74 -26.28
CA LYS A 117 13.57 10.54 -26.23
C LYS A 117 12.30 9.69 -26.34
N THR A 118 12.43 8.45 -26.74
CA THR A 118 11.29 7.54 -27.03
C THR A 118 11.11 6.46 -25.97
N LYS A 119 12.16 6.08 -25.24
CA LYS A 119 12.10 5.05 -24.18
C LYS A 119 11.51 5.67 -22.91
N ASN A 120 10.20 5.85 -22.91
CA ASN A 120 9.44 6.55 -21.86
C ASN A 120 8.11 5.91 -21.52
N LYS A 121 7.77 4.76 -22.16
CA LYS A 121 6.53 4.04 -21.88
C LYS A 121 6.65 3.18 -20.63
N ILE A 122 5.56 3.06 -19.89
CA ILE A 122 5.47 2.26 -18.67
C ILE A 122 4.37 1.22 -18.85
N ILE A 123 4.72 -0.05 -18.65
CA ILE A 123 3.76 -1.15 -18.59
C ILE A 123 3.22 -1.23 -17.16
N SER A 124 1.91 -1.38 -17.04
CA SER A 124 1.18 -1.67 -15.81
C SER A 124 0.14 -2.76 -16.04
N PHE A 125 -0.60 -3.16 -15.00
CA PHE A 125 -1.49 -4.31 -15.09
C PHE A 125 -2.93 -3.97 -14.72
N THR A 126 -3.89 -4.65 -15.35
CA THR A 126 -5.30 -4.52 -14.98
C THR A 126 -5.51 -4.88 -13.50
N GLY A 127 -6.48 -4.23 -12.86
CA GLY A 127 -6.76 -4.43 -11.44
C GLY A 127 -5.85 -3.64 -10.49
N SER A 128 -4.76 -3.02 -10.97
CA SER A 128 -3.86 -2.22 -10.14
C SER A 128 -4.50 -0.93 -9.63
N PHE A 129 -3.97 -0.42 -8.51
CA PHE A 129 -4.33 0.88 -7.98
C PHE A 129 -3.08 1.66 -7.58
N HIS A 130 -2.68 2.62 -8.39
CA HIS A 130 -1.47 3.41 -8.19
C HIS A 130 -1.75 4.84 -7.69
N GLY A 131 -3.01 5.23 -7.54
CA GLY A 131 -3.41 6.55 -7.05
C GLY A 131 -4.48 7.24 -7.90
N ARG A 132 -4.65 8.56 -7.67
CA ARG A 132 -5.72 9.37 -8.29
C ARG A 132 -5.22 10.63 -9.00
N THR A 133 -3.91 10.87 -9.10
CA THR A 133 -3.35 11.86 -10.03
C THR A 133 -3.51 11.35 -11.46
N LEU A 134 -3.44 12.24 -12.46
CA LEU A 134 -3.65 11.83 -13.86
C LEU A 134 -2.64 10.77 -14.31
N GLY A 135 -1.35 10.88 -13.91
CA GLY A 135 -0.35 9.88 -14.22
C GLY A 135 -0.61 8.54 -13.53
N ALA A 136 -0.96 8.55 -12.25
CA ALA A 136 -1.33 7.34 -11.52
C ALA A 136 -2.62 6.70 -12.05
N LEU A 137 -3.61 7.49 -12.50
CA LEU A 137 -4.81 6.98 -13.17
C LEU A 137 -4.48 6.34 -14.51
N ALA A 138 -3.61 6.96 -15.31
CA ALA A 138 -3.15 6.40 -16.58
C ALA A 138 -2.44 5.05 -16.37
N ALA A 139 -1.60 4.94 -15.36
CA ALA A 139 -1.00 3.68 -14.93
C ALA A 139 -2.04 2.66 -14.42
N GLY A 140 -3.15 3.11 -13.83
CA GLY A 140 -4.26 2.24 -13.37
C GLY A 140 -5.13 1.65 -14.48
N GLY A 141 -4.96 2.12 -15.71
CA GLY A 141 -5.64 1.61 -16.90
C GLY A 141 -6.92 2.38 -17.31
N PRO A 142 -7.43 2.10 -18.52
CA PRO A 142 -8.49 2.89 -19.17
C PRO A 142 -9.79 3.04 -18.35
N SER A 143 -10.20 2.00 -17.64
CA SER A 143 -11.44 2.01 -16.85
C SER A 143 -11.46 3.06 -15.74
N LYS A 144 -10.28 3.56 -15.33
CA LYS A 144 -10.14 4.60 -14.30
C LYS A 144 -10.07 6.02 -14.88
N LEU A 145 -9.95 6.14 -16.19
CA LEU A 145 -9.86 7.41 -16.91
C LEU A 145 -11.21 7.88 -17.46
N GLU A 146 -12.29 7.13 -17.28
CA GLU A 146 -13.62 7.48 -17.75
C GLU A 146 -14.03 8.87 -17.25
N GLY A 147 -14.41 9.75 -18.19
CA GLY A 147 -14.78 11.13 -17.91
C GLY A 147 -13.62 12.11 -17.72
N PHE A 148 -12.37 11.64 -17.58
CA PHE A 148 -11.19 12.52 -17.46
C PHE A 148 -10.48 12.75 -18.80
N ASN A 149 -10.79 11.97 -19.83
CA ASN A 149 -10.36 12.09 -21.22
C ASN A 149 -8.91 12.60 -21.45
N THR A 150 -8.00 12.24 -20.59
CA THR A 150 -6.61 12.66 -20.70
C THR A 150 -5.80 11.46 -21.13
N PRO A 151 -5.53 11.27 -22.41
CA PRO A 151 -4.54 10.30 -22.83
C PRO A 151 -3.19 10.82 -22.36
N MET A 152 -2.79 10.44 -21.16
CA MET A 152 -1.39 10.54 -20.79
C MET A 152 -0.67 9.47 -21.60
N GLU A 153 -0.02 9.87 -22.68
CA GLU A 153 0.76 8.97 -23.53
C GLU A 153 1.85 8.26 -22.71
N GLY A 154 2.23 7.08 -23.19
CA GLY A 154 3.32 6.33 -22.58
C GLY A 154 2.89 5.41 -21.44
N PHE A 155 1.63 4.99 -21.38
CA PHE A 155 1.18 3.90 -20.52
C PHE A 155 0.56 2.76 -21.31
N ILE A 156 0.95 1.53 -20.98
CA ILE A 156 0.41 0.30 -21.59
C ILE A 156 -0.14 -0.56 -20.46
N ASN A 157 -1.45 -0.79 -20.44
CA ASN A 157 -2.08 -1.61 -19.43
C ASN A 157 -2.31 -3.02 -19.96
N VAL A 158 -1.66 -4.00 -19.32
CA VAL A 158 -1.66 -5.42 -19.72
C VAL A 158 -2.59 -6.21 -18.79
N PRO A 159 -3.37 -7.18 -19.29
CA PRO A 159 -4.14 -8.07 -18.41
C PRO A 159 -3.25 -8.78 -17.39
N PHE A 160 -3.61 -8.70 -16.09
CA PHE A 160 -2.86 -9.34 -15.01
C PHE A 160 -2.76 -10.87 -15.24
N GLY A 161 -1.57 -11.45 -15.06
CA GLY A 161 -1.32 -12.87 -15.27
C GLY A 161 -1.21 -13.31 -16.75
N ASN A 162 -1.32 -12.40 -17.70
CA ASN A 162 -1.21 -12.73 -19.12
C ASN A 162 0.22 -12.51 -19.66
N HIS A 163 1.06 -13.52 -19.53
CA HIS A 163 2.47 -13.45 -19.97
C HIS A 163 2.63 -13.22 -21.47
N LYS A 164 1.71 -13.75 -22.30
CA LYS A 164 1.75 -13.55 -23.77
C LYS A 164 1.55 -12.07 -24.09
N LYS A 165 0.52 -11.44 -23.50
CA LYS A 165 0.24 -10.01 -23.70
C LYS A 165 1.35 -9.13 -23.15
N LEU A 166 1.99 -9.51 -22.04
CA LEU A 166 3.16 -8.79 -21.52
C LEU A 166 4.31 -8.84 -22.54
N ASN A 167 4.65 -10.02 -23.07
CA ASN A 167 5.72 -10.15 -24.03
C ASN A 167 5.43 -9.39 -25.35
N GLU A 168 4.18 -9.39 -25.82
CA GLU A 168 3.75 -8.59 -26.99
C GLU A 168 3.85 -7.08 -26.75
N ALA A 169 3.71 -6.62 -25.50
CA ALA A 169 3.75 -5.20 -25.14
C ALA A 169 5.17 -4.66 -24.97
N ILE A 170 6.18 -5.52 -24.80
CA ILE A 170 7.57 -5.10 -24.60
C ILE A 170 8.19 -4.74 -25.94
N ASP A 171 8.49 -3.45 -26.13
CA ASP A 171 9.26 -2.90 -27.26
C ASP A 171 10.44 -2.06 -26.73
N GLU A 172 11.24 -1.49 -27.64
CA GLU A 172 12.41 -0.65 -27.33
C GLU A 172 12.07 0.67 -26.63
N ASN A 173 10.80 1.05 -26.60
CA ASN A 173 10.33 2.30 -25.97
C ASN A 173 9.87 2.10 -24.52
N ILE A 174 9.91 0.85 -24.00
CA ILE A 174 9.52 0.58 -22.63
C ILE A 174 10.64 0.99 -21.67
N ALA A 175 10.33 1.97 -20.81
CA ALA A 175 11.22 2.41 -19.73
C ALA A 175 11.07 1.56 -18.46
N ALA A 176 9.84 1.19 -18.10
CA ALA A 176 9.61 0.47 -16.85
C ALA A 176 8.38 -0.45 -16.91
N ILE A 177 8.41 -1.44 -16.01
CA ILE A 177 7.24 -2.23 -15.60
C ILE A 177 6.90 -1.83 -14.17
N LEU A 178 5.65 -1.35 -13.95
CA LEU A 178 5.12 -0.96 -12.67
C LEU A 178 4.10 -2.00 -12.19
N ILE A 179 4.32 -2.57 -11.00
CA ILE A 179 3.48 -3.63 -10.45
C ILE A 179 3.37 -3.55 -8.93
N GLU A 180 2.19 -3.87 -8.39
CA GLU A 180 2.02 -4.18 -6.97
C GLU A 180 2.40 -5.67 -6.76
N PRO A 181 3.33 -6.03 -5.85
CA PRO A 181 3.59 -7.43 -5.50
C PRO A 181 2.34 -8.18 -5.02
N ILE A 182 1.42 -7.47 -4.37
CA ILE A 182 0.06 -7.92 -4.06
C ILE A 182 -0.89 -6.79 -4.41
N GLN A 183 -1.74 -7.00 -5.42
CA GLN A 183 -2.78 -6.02 -5.79
C GLN A 183 -3.81 -5.89 -4.69
N GLY A 184 -3.85 -4.76 -3.99
CA GLY A 184 -4.79 -4.55 -2.90
C GLY A 184 -6.23 -4.35 -3.37
N GLU A 185 -6.45 -3.39 -4.25
CA GLU A 185 -7.77 -3.09 -4.83
C GLU A 185 -8.22 -4.16 -5.84
N GLY A 186 -7.29 -4.84 -6.48
CA GLY A 186 -7.52 -5.93 -7.43
C GLY A 186 -7.97 -7.25 -6.81
N GLY A 187 -8.37 -7.26 -5.51
CA GLY A 187 -8.90 -8.46 -4.86
C GLY A 187 -7.87 -9.23 -4.04
N VAL A 188 -6.90 -8.54 -3.45
CA VAL A 188 -5.79 -9.12 -2.67
C VAL A 188 -5.12 -10.24 -3.48
N THR A 189 -4.76 -9.91 -4.72
CA THR A 189 -4.22 -10.89 -5.66
C THR A 189 -2.70 -10.83 -5.64
N GLU A 190 -2.07 -11.92 -5.18
CA GLU A 190 -0.62 -12.04 -5.11
C GLU A 190 -0.04 -12.33 -6.50
N VAL A 191 1.09 -11.70 -6.82
CA VAL A 191 1.94 -12.12 -7.93
C VAL A 191 2.77 -13.32 -7.43
N PRO A 192 2.70 -14.49 -8.07
CA PRO A 192 3.51 -15.63 -7.67
C PRO A 192 5.01 -15.29 -7.69
N PRO A 193 5.82 -15.79 -6.72
CA PRO A 193 7.25 -15.50 -6.66
C PRO A 193 7.99 -15.76 -7.97
N VAL A 194 7.71 -16.87 -8.63
CA VAL A 194 8.30 -17.23 -9.94
C VAL A 194 7.97 -16.19 -11.03
N CYS A 195 6.79 -15.53 -10.95
CA CYS A 195 6.43 -14.49 -11.90
C CYS A 195 7.18 -13.18 -11.60
N LEU A 196 7.40 -12.84 -10.33
CA LEU A 196 8.24 -11.68 -9.96
C LEU A 196 9.69 -11.90 -10.39
N GLU A 197 10.24 -13.11 -10.21
CA GLU A 197 11.57 -13.49 -10.70
C GLU A 197 11.65 -13.39 -12.22
N GLY A 198 10.61 -13.86 -12.92
CA GLY A 198 10.50 -13.74 -14.39
C GLY A 198 10.44 -12.28 -14.86
N LEU A 199 9.72 -11.41 -14.13
CA LEU A 199 9.68 -9.96 -14.42
C LEU A 199 11.07 -9.33 -14.23
N ARG A 200 11.78 -9.66 -13.15
CA ARG A 200 13.15 -9.16 -12.93
C ARG A 200 14.06 -9.57 -14.07
N LYS A 201 14.04 -10.87 -14.44
CA LYS A 201 14.85 -11.39 -15.54
C LYS A 201 14.56 -10.66 -16.86
N ILE A 202 13.30 -10.50 -17.24
CA ILE A 202 12.92 -9.77 -18.47
C ILE A 202 13.39 -8.32 -18.39
N CYS A 203 13.23 -7.65 -17.25
CA CYS A 203 13.68 -6.28 -17.08
C CYS A 203 15.20 -6.15 -17.27
N ASP A 204 15.98 -7.09 -16.72
CA ASP A 204 17.44 -7.11 -16.89
C ASP A 204 17.85 -7.37 -18.35
N GLU A 205 17.24 -8.37 -19.01
CA GLU A 205 17.54 -8.74 -20.40
C GLU A 205 17.18 -7.65 -21.41
N LYS A 206 16.09 -6.89 -21.14
CA LYS A 206 15.58 -5.84 -22.02
C LYS A 206 16.00 -4.44 -21.62
N ASN A 207 16.82 -4.33 -20.56
CA ASN A 207 17.21 -3.03 -20.00
C ASN A 207 15.99 -2.14 -19.70
N ILE A 208 15.04 -2.68 -18.92
CA ILE A 208 13.81 -2.04 -18.47
C ILE A 208 13.86 -1.95 -16.95
N LEU A 209 13.41 -0.84 -16.35
CA LEU A 209 13.35 -0.71 -14.90
C LEU A 209 12.13 -1.46 -14.33
N LEU A 210 12.33 -2.12 -13.18
CA LEU A 210 11.27 -2.74 -12.41
C LEU A 210 10.87 -1.83 -11.24
N ILE A 211 9.61 -1.40 -11.23
CA ILE A 211 9.04 -0.55 -10.18
C ILE A 211 8.05 -1.37 -9.37
N PHE A 212 8.28 -1.49 -8.06
CA PHE A 212 7.32 -2.09 -7.14
C PHE A 212 6.53 -1.01 -6.40
N ASP A 213 5.21 -1.09 -6.56
CA ASP A 213 4.28 -0.34 -5.72
C ASP A 213 4.02 -1.13 -4.43
N GLU A 214 4.73 -0.75 -3.38
CA GLU A 214 4.56 -1.31 -2.04
C GLU A 214 3.78 -0.36 -1.10
N VAL A 215 3.01 0.56 -1.66
CA VAL A 215 2.19 1.52 -0.89
C VAL A 215 1.21 0.82 0.04
N GLN A 216 0.63 -0.33 -0.37
CA GLN A 216 -0.27 -1.09 0.50
C GLN A 216 0.37 -2.32 1.12
N CYS A 217 1.22 -3.04 0.39
CA CYS A 217 1.79 -4.32 0.83
C CYS A 217 3.14 -4.19 1.56
N GLY A 218 3.77 -3.00 1.53
CA GLY A 218 5.02 -2.73 2.24
C GLY A 218 4.84 -2.40 3.72
N ILE A 219 5.93 -1.99 4.37
CA ILE A 219 5.99 -1.60 5.78
C ILE A 219 5.32 -2.65 6.67
N ALA A 220 5.87 -3.85 6.66
CA ALA A 220 5.50 -5.02 7.46
C ALA A 220 4.10 -5.63 7.17
N ARG A 221 3.28 -5.05 6.28
CA ARG A 221 1.90 -5.50 6.04
C ARG A 221 1.80 -6.99 5.69
N THR A 222 2.77 -7.53 4.95
CA THR A 222 2.79 -8.94 4.51
C THR A 222 3.57 -9.88 5.42
N GLY A 223 4.10 -9.36 6.56
CA GLY A 223 4.94 -10.13 7.49
C GLY A 223 6.44 -9.90 7.34
N LYS A 224 6.91 -9.40 6.20
CA LYS A 224 8.28 -8.89 5.99
C LYS A 224 8.22 -7.37 5.88
N MET A 225 9.32 -6.67 6.15
CA MET A 225 9.37 -5.20 6.06
C MET A 225 8.85 -4.72 4.70
N PHE A 226 9.27 -5.37 3.62
CA PHE A 226 8.79 -5.13 2.25
C PHE A 226 8.30 -6.43 1.62
N ALA A 227 7.26 -6.34 0.79
CA ALA A 227 6.64 -7.52 0.17
C ALA A 227 7.59 -8.26 -0.79
N HIS A 228 8.49 -7.55 -1.49
CA HIS A 228 9.49 -8.18 -2.34
C HIS A 228 10.45 -9.10 -1.58
N GLN A 229 10.64 -8.92 -0.27
CA GLN A 229 11.50 -9.76 0.56
C GLN A 229 10.99 -11.20 0.75
N TRP A 230 9.79 -11.52 0.24
CA TRP A 230 9.33 -12.89 0.08
C TRP A 230 9.92 -13.61 -1.15
N THR A 231 10.69 -12.90 -1.94
CA THR A 231 11.41 -13.40 -3.13
C THR A 231 12.89 -13.06 -3.00
N ASN A 232 13.72 -13.59 -3.93
CA ASN A 232 15.15 -13.28 -3.98
C ASN A 232 15.46 -12.16 -4.98
N ILE A 233 14.49 -11.32 -5.31
CA ILE A 233 14.68 -10.21 -6.25
C ILE A 233 14.53 -8.87 -5.56
N THR A 234 15.16 -7.85 -6.15
CA THR A 234 14.97 -6.44 -5.78
C THR A 234 14.45 -5.65 -6.97
N PRO A 235 13.55 -4.67 -6.75
CA PRO A 235 13.18 -3.73 -7.79
C PRO A 235 14.28 -2.67 -7.98
N ASP A 236 14.17 -1.89 -9.05
CA ASP A 236 15.01 -0.71 -9.31
C ASP A 236 14.48 0.53 -8.58
N ILE A 237 13.14 0.59 -8.44
CA ILE A 237 12.41 1.67 -7.76
C ILE A 237 11.30 1.03 -6.92
N MET A 238 11.07 1.55 -5.72
CA MET A 238 9.99 1.13 -4.83
C MET A 238 9.26 2.32 -4.26
N THR A 239 7.93 2.26 -4.24
CA THR A 239 7.08 3.28 -3.63
C THR A 239 6.43 2.76 -2.35
N ILE A 240 6.41 3.59 -1.31
CA ILE A 240 5.80 3.29 -0.02
C ILE A 240 5.00 4.50 0.50
N ALA A 241 4.00 4.24 1.34
CA ALA A 241 3.22 5.26 2.04
C ALA A 241 2.44 4.61 3.20
N LYS A 242 1.18 5.00 3.42
CA LYS A 242 0.21 4.37 4.34
C LYS A 242 0.80 4.01 5.70
N ALA A 243 1.17 2.73 5.87
CA ALA A 243 1.73 2.18 7.11
C ALA A 243 2.97 2.94 7.61
N LEU A 244 3.76 3.54 6.71
CA LEU A 244 4.92 4.37 7.06
C LEU A 244 4.55 5.52 8.01
N GLY A 245 3.36 6.09 7.86
CA GLY A 245 2.89 7.21 8.66
C GLY A 245 1.90 6.86 9.77
N ASN A 246 1.41 5.62 9.82
CA ASN A 246 0.37 5.19 10.78
C ASN A 246 -0.78 6.19 10.96
N GLY A 247 -1.27 6.77 9.86
CA GLY A 247 -2.32 7.80 9.85
C GLY A 247 -1.82 9.21 9.54
N PHE A 248 -0.54 9.51 9.76
CA PHE A 248 0.05 10.78 9.34
C PHE A 248 0.39 10.72 7.83
N PRO A 249 0.05 11.76 7.03
CA PRO A 249 0.34 11.77 5.60
C PRO A 249 1.84 11.78 5.32
N ILE A 250 2.35 10.69 4.74
CA ILE A 250 3.72 10.54 4.25
C ILE A 250 3.75 9.48 3.16
N GLY A 251 4.57 9.70 2.16
CA GLY A 251 4.97 8.72 1.15
C GLY A 251 6.45 8.86 0.83
N ALA A 252 7.02 7.84 0.22
CA ALA A 252 8.40 7.87 -0.23
C ALA A 252 8.59 7.04 -1.50
N CYS A 253 9.51 7.50 -2.35
CA CYS A 253 10.01 6.78 -3.51
C CYS A 253 11.48 6.46 -3.25
N LEU A 254 11.83 5.18 -3.29
CA LEU A 254 13.14 4.65 -2.99
C LEU A 254 13.79 4.13 -4.27
N THR A 255 15.08 4.40 -4.47
CA THR A 255 15.81 3.93 -5.66
C THR A 255 17.29 3.78 -5.39
N THR A 256 17.99 3.07 -6.28
CA THR A 256 19.46 2.94 -6.22
C THR A 256 20.14 4.25 -6.63
N LYS A 257 21.40 4.41 -6.21
CA LYS A 257 22.22 5.56 -6.61
C LYS A 257 22.33 5.71 -8.12
N LYS A 258 22.58 4.61 -8.83
CA LYS A 258 22.69 4.59 -10.30
C LYS A 258 21.48 5.24 -10.99
N ILE A 259 20.29 4.97 -10.49
CA ILE A 259 19.04 5.46 -11.07
C ILE A 259 18.69 6.84 -10.54
N GLY A 260 18.91 7.09 -9.25
CA GLY A 260 18.57 8.36 -8.61
C GLY A 260 19.45 9.55 -9.02
N ASP A 261 20.71 9.32 -9.39
CA ASP A 261 21.66 10.38 -9.80
C ASP A 261 21.18 11.19 -11.02
N VAL A 262 20.23 10.68 -11.81
CA VAL A 262 19.64 11.44 -12.93
C VAL A 262 18.71 12.56 -12.47
N MET A 263 18.29 12.55 -11.20
CA MET A 263 17.37 13.55 -10.62
C MET A 263 18.18 14.70 -10.02
N GLY A 264 18.57 15.65 -10.87
CA GLY A 264 19.26 16.86 -10.44
C GLY A 264 18.31 17.93 -9.86
N HIS A 265 18.89 19.02 -9.36
CA HIS A 265 18.13 20.15 -8.77
C HIS A 265 17.03 20.65 -9.71
N GLY A 266 15.83 20.90 -9.15
CA GLY A 266 14.69 21.45 -9.87
C GLY A 266 13.92 20.46 -10.76
N THR A 267 14.32 19.18 -10.85
CA THR A 267 13.64 18.19 -11.70
C THR A 267 12.37 17.63 -11.07
N HIS A 268 12.32 17.61 -9.75
CA HIS A 268 11.16 17.22 -8.95
C HIS A 268 11.21 17.90 -7.58
N GLY A 269 10.05 17.95 -6.90
CA GLY A 269 9.97 18.56 -5.58
C GLY A 269 8.61 18.37 -4.94
N SER A 270 8.55 18.60 -3.64
CA SER A 270 7.34 18.64 -2.83
C SER A 270 7.52 19.71 -1.76
N THR A 271 6.52 20.57 -1.56
CA THR A 271 6.56 21.58 -0.50
C THR A 271 6.54 20.94 0.88
N PHE A 272 5.64 19.99 1.12
CA PHE A 272 5.46 19.37 2.43
C PHE A 272 6.12 17.98 2.57
N GLY A 273 6.50 17.36 1.48
CA GLY A 273 7.16 16.05 1.50
C GLY A 273 8.45 16.09 2.30
N GLY A 274 8.59 15.18 3.27
CA GLY A 274 9.74 15.11 4.16
C GLY A 274 9.74 16.15 5.30
N ASN A 275 8.59 16.75 5.61
CA ASN A 275 8.50 17.69 6.74
C ASN A 275 8.86 17.00 8.09
N PRO A 276 9.34 17.78 9.08
CA PRO A 276 9.79 17.24 10.37
C PRO A 276 8.75 16.37 11.09
N LEU A 277 7.46 16.76 11.08
CA LEU A 277 6.42 15.98 11.74
C LEU A 277 6.22 14.61 11.07
N ALA A 278 6.09 14.58 9.75
CA ALA A 278 5.90 13.35 9.00
C ALA A 278 7.09 12.41 9.18
N CYS A 279 8.32 12.93 9.07
CA CYS A 279 9.54 12.13 9.24
C CYS A 279 9.73 11.65 10.67
N MET A 280 9.37 12.44 11.68
CA MET A 280 9.38 11.99 13.08
C MET A 280 8.41 10.81 13.28
N VAL A 281 7.19 10.89 12.71
CA VAL A 281 6.24 9.77 12.79
C VAL A 281 6.78 8.54 12.07
N GLY A 282 7.32 8.69 10.85
CA GLY A 282 7.94 7.59 10.11
C GLY A 282 9.10 6.93 10.86
N ASN A 283 9.97 7.72 11.47
CA ASN A 283 11.05 7.20 12.34
C ASN A 283 10.47 6.41 13.52
N SER A 284 9.41 6.93 14.15
CA SER A 284 8.78 6.29 15.30
C SER A 284 8.04 5.00 14.93
N VAL A 285 7.49 4.91 13.73
CA VAL A 285 6.95 3.64 13.19
C VAL A 285 8.07 2.61 13.05
N LEU A 286 9.21 3.00 12.45
CA LEU A 286 10.35 2.10 12.29
C LEU A 286 11.01 1.71 13.64
N ASP A 287 10.89 2.53 14.69
CA ASP A 287 11.36 2.17 16.04
C ASP A 287 10.60 0.96 16.61
N ILE A 288 9.34 0.77 16.20
CA ILE A 288 8.46 -0.30 16.69
C ILE A 288 8.59 -1.56 15.83
N LEU A 289 8.80 -1.40 14.52
CA LEU A 289 8.86 -2.50 13.56
C LEU A 289 10.25 -3.17 13.55
N ASP A 290 10.72 -3.61 14.72
CA ASP A 290 11.98 -4.35 14.88
C ASP A 290 11.81 -5.84 14.48
N GLU A 291 12.90 -6.59 14.51
CA GLU A 291 12.91 -8.02 14.18
C GLU A 291 11.99 -8.84 15.09
N LYS A 292 11.94 -8.50 16.38
CA LYS A 292 11.07 -9.18 17.36
C LYS A 292 9.60 -8.93 17.02
N PHE A 293 9.26 -7.70 16.64
CA PHE A 293 7.90 -7.36 16.19
C PHE A 293 7.52 -8.17 14.94
N LEU A 294 8.40 -8.23 13.93
CA LEU A 294 8.14 -8.96 12.68
C LEU A 294 7.95 -10.47 12.92
N ASN A 295 8.76 -11.08 13.77
CA ASN A 295 8.64 -12.51 14.13
C ASN A 295 7.29 -12.79 14.84
N ASN A 296 6.87 -11.91 15.77
CA ASN A 296 5.57 -12.02 16.41
C ASN A 296 4.42 -11.83 15.41
N LEU A 297 4.55 -10.87 14.52
CA LEU A 297 3.57 -10.61 13.45
C LEU A 297 3.36 -11.83 12.55
N GLU A 298 4.42 -12.51 12.11
CA GLU A 298 4.32 -13.74 11.32
C GLU A 298 3.53 -14.82 12.08
N THR A 299 3.80 -14.98 13.38
CA THR A 299 3.13 -15.95 14.25
C THR A 299 1.63 -15.65 14.36
N ILE A 300 1.25 -14.41 14.68
CA ILE A 300 -0.15 -14.00 14.81
C ILE A 300 -0.88 -14.12 13.46
N ALA A 301 -0.25 -13.69 12.36
CA ALA A 301 -0.84 -13.76 11.04
C ALA A 301 -1.12 -15.21 10.62
N ALA A 302 -0.22 -16.15 10.90
CA ALA A 302 -0.41 -17.57 10.62
C ALA A 302 -1.57 -18.17 11.45
N LYS A 303 -1.64 -17.87 12.75
CA LYS A 303 -2.75 -18.31 13.61
C LYS A 303 -4.09 -17.75 13.12
N PHE A 304 -4.14 -16.45 12.82
CA PHE A 304 -5.36 -15.80 12.35
C PHE A 304 -5.83 -16.39 11.02
N LYS A 305 -4.92 -16.63 10.08
CA LYS A 305 -5.23 -17.27 8.80
C LYS A 305 -5.83 -18.67 9.00
N ASN A 306 -5.27 -19.48 9.91
CA ASN A 306 -5.80 -20.80 10.23
C ASN A 306 -7.22 -20.74 10.81
N GLN A 307 -7.48 -19.80 11.72
CA GLN A 307 -8.83 -19.58 12.26
C GLN A 307 -9.84 -19.16 11.17
N ILE A 308 -9.40 -18.36 10.19
CA ILE A 308 -10.25 -18.02 9.04
C ILE A 308 -10.54 -19.26 8.17
N LEU A 309 -9.57 -20.15 7.96
CA LEU A 309 -9.76 -21.39 7.20
C LEU A 309 -10.83 -22.29 7.88
N GLU A 310 -10.87 -22.33 9.21
CA GLU A 310 -11.95 -23.02 9.95
C GLU A 310 -13.32 -22.39 9.66
N VAL A 311 -13.41 -21.04 9.62
CA VAL A 311 -14.67 -20.35 9.25
C VAL A 311 -15.09 -20.68 7.82
N ILE A 312 -14.15 -20.75 6.89
CA ILE A 312 -14.44 -21.11 5.49
C ILE A 312 -15.00 -22.53 5.40
N ASN A 313 -14.42 -23.47 6.15
CA ASN A 313 -14.91 -24.86 6.21
C ASN A 313 -16.32 -24.95 6.79
N ASP A 314 -16.66 -24.10 7.76
CA ASP A 314 -17.99 -24.08 8.38
C ASP A 314 -19.05 -23.37 7.51
N TYR A 315 -18.62 -22.44 6.64
CA TYR A 315 -19.51 -21.63 5.80
C TYR A 315 -19.07 -21.61 4.32
N PRO A 316 -18.94 -22.79 3.67
CA PRO A 316 -18.42 -22.89 2.31
C PRO A 316 -19.35 -22.26 1.25
N GLU A 317 -20.64 -22.02 1.58
CA GLU A 317 -21.59 -21.33 0.70
C GLU A 317 -21.45 -19.81 0.74
N ILE A 318 -20.79 -19.26 1.75
CA ILE A 318 -20.60 -17.82 1.91
C ILE A 318 -19.21 -17.39 1.45
N ILE A 319 -18.16 -18.13 1.85
CA ILE A 319 -16.76 -17.81 1.56
C ILE A 319 -16.14 -18.98 0.78
N GLU A 320 -15.62 -18.67 -0.42
CA GLU A 320 -14.95 -19.63 -1.29
C GLU A 320 -13.52 -19.92 -0.85
N GLY A 321 -12.82 -18.92 -0.31
CA GLY A 321 -11.41 -19.06 0.06
C GLY A 321 -10.79 -17.79 0.63
N ILE A 322 -9.51 -17.89 0.96
CA ILE A 322 -8.70 -16.77 1.48
C ILE A 322 -7.48 -16.53 0.58
N ARG A 323 -7.17 -15.26 0.36
CA ARG A 323 -6.01 -14.79 -0.40
C ARG A 323 -5.13 -13.91 0.47
N GLY A 324 -3.91 -13.68 0.02
CA GLY A 324 -2.99 -12.73 0.61
C GLY A 324 -2.04 -13.31 1.63
N LYS A 325 -1.17 -12.46 2.15
CA LYS A 325 -0.01 -12.82 2.96
C LYS A 325 0.09 -11.90 4.18
N GLY A 326 0.58 -12.44 5.30
CA GLY A 326 0.67 -11.71 6.57
C GLY A 326 -0.72 -11.25 7.03
N LEU A 327 -0.85 -9.97 7.35
CA LEU A 327 -2.12 -9.32 7.71
C LEU A 327 -2.71 -8.48 6.54
N MET A 328 -2.36 -8.80 5.32
CA MET A 328 -3.05 -8.35 4.11
C MET A 328 -3.86 -9.52 3.55
N LEU A 329 -5.07 -9.71 4.07
CA LEU A 329 -5.90 -10.86 3.77
C LEU A 329 -7.16 -10.45 3.01
N GLY A 330 -7.66 -11.35 2.14
CA GLY A 330 -8.88 -11.18 1.38
C GLY A 330 -9.74 -12.44 1.44
N LEU A 331 -10.98 -12.29 1.90
CA LEU A 331 -11.99 -13.33 1.83
C LEU A 331 -12.63 -13.29 0.43
N LYS A 332 -12.42 -14.32 -0.38
CA LYS A 332 -13.14 -14.51 -1.64
C LYS A 332 -14.55 -14.99 -1.31
N CYS A 333 -15.54 -14.15 -1.58
CA CYS A 333 -16.93 -14.42 -1.24
C CYS A 333 -17.69 -15.08 -2.40
N LYS A 334 -18.63 -15.97 -2.10
CA LYS A 334 -19.68 -16.42 -3.02
C LYS A 334 -20.86 -15.46 -3.03
N VAL A 335 -21.23 -14.92 -1.87
CA VAL A 335 -22.20 -13.84 -1.74
C VAL A 335 -21.60 -12.50 -2.17
N GLU A 336 -22.43 -11.50 -2.46
CA GLU A 336 -21.93 -10.16 -2.79
C GLU A 336 -21.07 -9.58 -1.65
N ASN A 337 -19.83 -9.16 -1.94
CA ASN A 337 -18.92 -8.62 -0.95
C ASN A 337 -19.45 -7.33 -0.29
N THR A 338 -20.25 -6.54 -1.00
CA THR A 338 -20.90 -5.34 -0.44
C THR A 338 -21.87 -5.71 0.67
N LYS A 339 -22.65 -6.79 0.49
CA LYS A 339 -23.57 -7.31 1.49
C LYS A 339 -22.82 -7.89 2.69
N PHE A 340 -21.73 -8.62 2.44
CA PHE A 340 -20.88 -9.13 3.54
C PHE A 340 -20.31 -7.98 4.38
N VAL A 341 -19.74 -6.93 3.76
CA VAL A 341 -19.19 -5.75 4.44
C VAL A 341 -20.28 -5.05 5.28
N GLU A 342 -21.50 -4.94 4.75
CA GLU A 342 -22.63 -4.34 5.48
C GLU A 342 -23.02 -5.15 6.72
N ILE A 343 -23.17 -6.46 6.59
CA ILE A 343 -23.50 -7.35 7.71
C ILE A 343 -22.35 -7.40 8.74
N ALA A 344 -21.10 -7.46 8.31
CA ALA A 344 -19.95 -7.38 9.21
C ALA A 344 -19.96 -6.06 10.02
N ARG A 345 -20.31 -4.94 9.39
CA ARG A 345 -20.44 -3.64 10.06
C ARG A 345 -21.58 -3.64 11.09
N ILE A 346 -22.72 -4.27 10.80
CA ILE A 346 -23.80 -4.46 11.78
C ILE A 346 -23.29 -5.26 12.98
N ASN A 347 -22.46 -6.29 12.74
CA ASN A 347 -21.79 -7.09 13.78
C ASN A 347 -20.58 -6.36 14.41
N LYS A 348 -20.42 -5.05 14.18
CA LYS A 348 -19.34 -4.23 14.75
C LYS A 348 -17.92 -4.66 14.30
N LEU A 349 -17.80 -5.19 13.09
CA LEU A 349 -16.53 -5.44 12.40
C LEU A 349 -16.46 -4.59 11.14
N LEU A 350 -15.48 -3.70 11.06
CA LEU A 350 -15.24 -2.88 9.87
C LEU A 350 -14.28 -3.62 8.94
N THR A 351 -14.70 -3.79 7.69
CA THR A 351 -13.95 -4.45 6.62
C THR A 351 -14.05 -3.62 5.35
N ILE A 352 -13.22 -3.90 4.37
CA ILE A 352 -13.15 -3.13 3.11
C ILE A 352 -13.37 -4.06 1.92
N LYS A 353 -14.31 -3.71 1.04
CA LYS A 353 -14.49 -4.43 -0.22
C LYS A 353 -13.30 -4.21 -1.17
N ALA A 354 -13.04 -5.17 -2.02
CA ALA A 354 -12.11 -5.08 -3.15
C ALA A 354 -12.76 -5.64 -4.42
N SER A 355 -12.09 -5.53 -5.55
CA SER A 355 -12.51 -6.18 -6.80
C SER A 355 -12.57 -7.69 -6.65
N ASP A 356 -13.07 -8.37 -7.68
CA ASP A 356 -13.19 -9.83 -7.73
C ASP A 356 -13.96 -10.42 -6.54
N ASN A 357 -15.00 -9.73 -6.10
CA ASN A 357 -15.88 -10.15 -5.00
C ASN A 357 -15.12 -10.52 -3.71
N VAL A 358 -14.10 -9.74 -3.35
CA VAL A 358 -13.25 -9.96 -2.16
C VAL A 358 -13.60 -8.96 -1.06
N VAL A 359 -13.57 -9.41 0.18
CA VAL A 359 -13.61 -8.59 1.41
C VAL A 359 -12.23 -8.59 2.03
N ARG A 360 -11.61 -7.40 2.14
CA ARG A 360 -10.29 -7.26 2.75
C ARG A 360 -10.35 -7.20 4.26
N LEU A 361 -9.42 -7.91 4.88
CA LEU A 361 -9.11 -7.86 6.29
C LEU A 361 -7.68 -7.30 6.44
N LEU A 362 -7.61 -6.06 6.92
CA LEU A 362 -6.37 -5.28 7.04
C LEU A 362 -6.21 -4.77 8.49
N PRO A 363 -6.20 -5.67 9.51
CA PRO A 363 -6.10 -5.23 10.89
C PRO A 363 -4.80 -4.47 11.15
N PRO A 364 -4.69 -3.74 12.27
CA PRO A 364 -3.39 -3.27 12.77
C PRO A 364 -2.38 -4.41 12.92
N LEU A 365 -1.10 -4.13 12.71
CA LEU A 365 -0.03 -5.15 12.77
C LEU A 365 0.27 -5.62 14.20
N ASN A 366 -0.05 -4.78 15.19
CA ASN A 366 0.08 -5.07 16.62
C ASN A 366 -1.22 -5.65 17.22
N ILE A 367 -2.05 -6.26 16.38
CA ILE A 367 -3.30 -6.93 16.81
C ILE A 367 -2.99 -8.03 17.83
N SER A 368 -3.86 -8.17 18.83
CA SER A 368 -3.74 -9.23 19.84
C SER A 368 -4.45 -10.53 19.42
N ASP A 369 -4.14 -11.64 20.12
CA ASP A 369 -4.86 -12.91 19.98
C ASP A 369 -6.36 -12.73 20.32
N GLU A 370 -6.70 -11.89 21.31
CA GLU A 370 -8.08 -11.59 21.71
C GLU A 370 -8.84 -10.85 20.61
N ASP A 371 -8.20 -9.87 19.97
CA ASP A 371 -8.78 -9.16 18.82
C ASP A 371 -9.02 -10.11 17.63
N CYS A 372 -8.11 -11.05 17.38
CA CYS A 372 -8.28 -12.09 16.37
C CYS A 372 -9.49 -12.99 16.70
N ILE A 373 -9.60 -13.47 17.95
CA ILE A 373 -10.73 -14.28 18.40
C ILE A 373 -12.05 -13.52 18.27
N GLU A 374 -12.07 -12.23 18.64
CA GLU A 374 -13.26 -11.38 18.49
C GLU A 374 -13.64 -11.21 17.00
N ALA A 375 -12.65 -10.99 16.13
CA ALA A 375 -12.88 -10.89 14.70
C ALA A 375 -13.50 -12.17 14.13
N ILE A 376 -12.98 -13.34 14.49
CA ILE A 376 -13.51 -14.64 14.06
C ILE A 376 -14.96 -14.81 14.51
N LYS A 377 -15.31 -14.48 15.76
CA LYS A 377 -16.70 -14.51 16.25
C LYS A 377 -17.62 -13.62 15.40
N LYS A 378 -17.16 -12.40 15.05
CA LYS A 378 -17.93 -11.46 14.24
C LYS A 378 -18.06 -11.92 12.78
N ILE A 379 -17.01 -12.51 12.20
CA ILE A 379 -17.07 -13.11 10.85
C ILE A 379 -18.06 -14.27 10.83
N ARG A 380 -18.01 -15.19 11.81
CA ARG A 380 -18.98 -16.30 11.96
C ARG A 380 -20.42 -15.79 12.09
N ALA A 381 -20.65 -14.77 12.93
CA ALA A 381 -21.95 -14.14 13.08
C ALA A 381 -22.46 -13.55 11.76
N SER A 382 -21.55 -12.94 10.98
CA SER A 382 -21.89 -12.39 9.67
C SER A 382 -22.22 -13.49 8.65
N CYS A 383 -21.43 -14.55 8.61
CA CYS A 383 -21.73 -15.71 7.75
C CYS A 383 -23.09 -16.33 8.07
N LYS A 384 -23.41 -16.50 9.38
CA LYS A 384 -24.69 -17.05 9.82
C LYS A 384 -25.89 -16.20 9.39
N GLN A 385 -25.75 -14.87 9.29
CA GLN A 385 -26.82 -13.98 8.83
C GLN A 385 -26.93 -13.92 7.29
N LEU A 386 -25.91 -14.38 6.58
CA LEU A 386 -25.86 -14.42 5.12
C LEU A 386 -26.24 -15.78 4.54
N ASN A 387 -26.25 -16.82 5.38
CA ASN A 387 -26.69 -18.15 5.05
C ASN A 387 -28.22 -18.25 5.18
#